data_ee5efd0672e47d60f2d9c73f9c7dbfab
#
_entry.id   ee5efd0672e47d60f2d9c73f9c7dbfab
#
_cell.length_a   1.000
_cell.length_b   1.000
_cell.length_c   1.000
_cell.angle_alpha   90.00
_cell.angle_beta   90.00
_cell.angle_gamma   90.00
#
_symmetry.space_group_name_H-M   'P 1'
#
loop_
_entity.id
_entity.type
_entity.pdbx_description
1 polymer ?
#
loop_
_entity_poly.entity_id
_entity_poly.type
_entity_poly.pdbx_seq_one_letter_code
_entity_poly.pdbx_strand_id
1 'polypeptide(L)'
;MMDQEMQHCRKIVRFDPTISTANQGDFIIRNACEHVLHDCFPVQLSVAVPVRDRLSKVSMKHVGSADYAFVCGTNLLSSDMRRQRMWNIRLRDALMMRCGDLHKRELLNFRLIREKFQRTHIILLGTGWYQYQDEPTGYTKRILKTLLDGQYLHAVRDEYTRQRLLKLGITNVLNTACPTMWGLTADKCAQIPTHKAERVVTTLTDYRSSPEQDAQMLTMLQKHYREVYV
;
A
#
# COMPACT_ATOMS: atom_id res chain seq x y z
N MET A 1 -30.25 -27.61 -17.38
CA MET A 1 -30.45 -26.16 -17.29
C MET A 1 -29.46 -25.68 -16.27
N MET A 2 -28.32 -25.16 -16.74
CA MET A 2 -27.31 -24.59 -15.84
C MET A 2 -27.78 -23.18 -15.47
N ASP A 3 -28.04 -22.97 -14.19
CA ASP A 3 -28.26 -21.63 -13.63
C ASP A 3 -26.98 -20.81 -13.92
N GLN A 4 -27.07 -19.93 -14.90
CA GLN A 4 -26.12 -18.83 -15.04
C GLN A 4 -26.44 -17.88 -13.88
N GLU A 5 -25.81 -18.06 -12.72
CA GLU A 5 -25.67 -16.99 -11.74
C GLU A 5 -25.11 -15.79 -12.50
N MET A 6 -25.93 -14.75 -12.67
CA MET A 6 -25.47 -13.48 -13.20
C MET A 6 -24.36 -12.99 -12.26
N GLN A 7 -23.10 -13.14 -12.71
CA GLN A 7 -21.95 -12.65 -11.97
C GLN A 7 -22.14 -11.15 -11.72
N HIS A 8 -22.46 -10.82 -10.50
CA HIS A 8 -22.71 -9.42 -10.11
C HIS A 8 -21.42 -8.61 -10.29
N CYS A 9 -21.47 -7.59 -11.16
CA CYS A 9 -20.32 -6.71 -11.41
C CYS A 9 -19.97 -5.93 -10.13
N ARG A 10 -18.79 -6.23 -9.54
CA ARG A 10 -18.30 -5.56 -8.33
C ARG A 10 -17.65 -4.23 -8.68
N LYS A 11 -17.98 -3.20 -7.91
CA LYS A 11 -17.30 -1.92 -7.99
C LYS A 11 -16.12 -1.90 -7.04
N ILE A 12 -14.92 -1.88 -7.60
CA ILE A 12 -13.65 -1.89 -6.85
C ILE A 12 -12.96 -0.55 -7.00
N VAL A 13 -12.49 -0.01 -5.89
CA VAL A 13 -11.57 1.12 -5.89
C VAL A 13 -10.18 0.62 -5.51
N ARG A 14 -9.18 1.01 -6.29
CA ARG A 14 -7.76 0.76 -6.01
C ARG A 14 -7.09 2.04 -5.59
N PHE A 15 -6.52 2.06 -4.40
CA PHE A 15 -5.56 3.08 -3.99
C PHE A 15 -4.23 2.76 -4.67
N ASP A 16 -3.98 3.45 -5.77
CA ASP A 16 -2.94 3.13 -6.74
C ASP A 16 -1.65 3.90 -6.40
N PRO A 17 -0.54 3.19 -6.12
CA PRO A 17 0.73 3.83 -5.80
C PRO A 17 1.40 4.51 -7.00
N THR A 18 0.98 4.23 -8.23
CA THR A 18 1.58 4.80 -9.45
C THR A 18 1.10 6.20 -9.76
N ILE A 19 0.00 6.63 -9.16
CA ILE A 19 -0.51 7.99 -9.38
C ILE A 19 0.42 8.97 -8.64
N SER A 20 0.98 9.92 -9.40
CA SER A 20 1.92 10.95 -8.91
C SER A 20 3.29 10.40 -8.46
N THR A 21 3.82 9.37 -9.13
CA THR A 21 5.16 8.86 -8.90
C THR A 21 5.88 8.51 -10.21
N ALA A 22 7.21 8.61 -10.21
CA ALA A 22 8.08 8.08 -11.25
C ALA A 22 8.80 6.79 -10.82
N ASN A 23 8.56 6.30 -9.59
CA ASN A 23 9.21 5.12 -9.05
C ASN A 23 8.73 3.85 -9.74
N GLN A 24 9.61 3.18 -10.49
CA GLN A 24 9.29 1.94 -11.22
C GLN A 24 8.81 0.81 -10.30
N GLY A 25 9.28 0.76 -9.06
CA GLY A 25 8.83 -0.20 -8.06
C GLY A 25 7.32 -0.11 -7.78
N ASP A 26 6.74 1.10 -7.81
CA ASP A 26 5.31 1.30 -7.63
C ASP A 26 4.50 0.71 -8.79
N PHE A 27 5.02 0.79 -10.02
CA PHE A 27 4.37 0.17 -11.20
C PHE A 27 4.40 -1.35 -11.12
N ILE A 28 5.50 -1.95 -10.67
CA ILE A 28 5.60 -3.40 -10.47
C ILE A 28 4.60 -3.86 -9.40
N ILE A 29 4.53 -3.14 -8.27
CA ILE A 29 3.57 -3.39 -7.19
C ILE A 29 2.13 -3.31 -7.71
N ARG A 30 1.79 -2.23 -8.42
CA ARG A 30 0.46 -2.04 -9.01
C ARG A 30 0.09 -3.20 -9.93
N ASN A 31 0.96 -3.58 -10.85
CA ASN A 31 0.72 -4.66 -11.79
C ASN A 31 0.46 -6.00 -11.08
N ALA A 32 1.25 -6.33 -10.05
CA ALA A 32 1.03 -7.53 -9.25
C ALA A 32 -0.33 -7.53 -8.53
N CYS A 33 -0.70 -6.39 -7.94
CA CYS A 33 -2.01 -6.26 -7.28
C CYS A 33 -3.17 -6.33 -8.28
N GLU A 34 -3.05 -5.69 -9.46
CA GLU A 34 -4.06 -5.76 -10.52
C GLU A 34 -4.30 -7.18 -11.01
N HIS A 35 -3.23 -7.94 -11.18
CA HIS A 35 -3.31 -9.34 -11.60
C HIS A 35 -4.15 -10.17 -10.63
N VAL A 36 -3.81 -10.10 -9.34
CA VAL A 36 -4.56 -10.81 -8.29
C VAL A 36 -6.03 -10.33 -8.22
N LEU A 37 -6.28 -9.03 -8.33
CA LEU A 37 -7.64 -8.50 -8.29
C LEU A 37 -8.46 -8.93 -9.51
N HIS A 38 -7.84 -9.02 -10.68
CA HIS A 38 -8.51 -9.53 -11.89
C HIS A 38 -8.86 -11.02 -11.76
N ASP A 39 -7.96 -11.82 -11.18
CA ASP A 39 -8.22 -13.24 -10.94
C ASP A 39 -9.34 -13.46 -9.92
N CYS A 40 -9.36 -12.66 -8.84
CA CYS A 40 -10.40 -12.76 -7.81
C CYS A 40 -11.75 -12.16 -8.24
N PHE A 41 -11.75 -11.16 -9.12
CA PHE A 41 -12.93 -10.44 -9.58
C PHE A 41 -12.91 -10.28 -11.09
N PRO A 42 -13.16 -11.34 -11.87
CA PRO A 42 -13.08 -11.28 -13.33
C PRO A 42 -14.10 -10.31 -13.96
N VAL A 43 -15.23 -10.06 -13.30
CA VAL A 43 -16.23 -9.06 -13.71
C VAL A 43 -16.26 -7.93 -12.68
N GLN A 44 -15.57 -6.83 -12.99
CA GLN A 44 -15.43 -5.70 -12.10
C GLN A 44 -15.44 -4.35 -12.83
N LEU A 45 -15.97 -3.33 -12.15
CA LEU A 45 -15.73 -1.93 -12.47
C LEU A 45 -14.61 -1.40 -11.56
N SER A 46 -13.40 -1.26 -12.09
CA SER A 46 -12.24 -0.84 -11.31
C SER A 46 -11.91 0.64 -11.52
N VAL A 47 -11.76 1.39 -10.43
CA VAL A 47 -11.39 2.81 -10.44
C VAL A 47 -10.12 3.01 -9.62
N ALA A 48 -9.09 3.62 -10.23
CA ALA A 48 -7.85 3.99 -9.53
C ALA A 48 -7.99 5.37 -8.87
N VAL A 49 -7.52 5.47 -7.62
CA VAL A 49 -7.44 6.74 -6.87
C VAL A 49 -6.04 6.88 -6.25
N PRO A 50 -5.53 8.11 -6.06
CA PRO A 50 -4.18 8.30 -5.55
C PRO A 50 -4.03 7.84 -4.10
N VAL A 51 -2.87 7.28 -3.78
CA VAL A 51 -2.48 6.89 -2.42
C VAL A 51 -1.64 7.96 -1.70
N ARG A 52 -0.94 8.80 -2.46
CA ARG A 52 -0.03 9.83 -1.91
C ARG A 52 -0.63 11.23 -1.89
N ASP A 53 -1.69 11.46 -2.64
CA ASP A 53 -2.35 12.75 -2.75
C ASP A 53 -3.71 12.76 -2.07
N ARG A 54 -4.23 13.97 -1.83
CA ARG A 54 -5.59 14.15 -1.32
C ARG A 54 -6.60 13.64 -2.33
N LEU A 55 -7.55 12.89 -1.85
CA LEU A 55 -8.67 12.45 -2.68
C LEU A 55 -9.50 13.64 -3.14
N SER A 56 -9.78 13.70 -4.42
CA SER A 56 -10.73 14.65 -4.98
C SER A 56 -12.16 14.34 -4.51
N LYS A 57 -13.10 15.26 -4.70
CA LYS A 57 -14.53 14.99 -4.44
C LYS A 57 -15.03 13.78 -5.26
N VAL A 58 -14.55 13.65 -6.49
CA VAL A 58 -14.90 12.54 -7.38
C VAL A 58 -14.31 11.23 -6.83
N SER A 59 -13.03 11.23 -6.49
CA SER A 59 -12.36 10.06 -5.87
C SER A 59 -13.10 9.63 -4.59
N MET A 60 -13.45 10.57 -3.70
CA MET A 60 -14.20 10.29 -2.49
C MET A 60 -15.59 9.69 -2.76
N LYS A 61 -16.27 10.14 -3.83
CA LYS A 61 -17.56 9.57 -4.25
C LYS A 61 -17.37 8.13 -4.73
N HIS A 62 -16.32 7.85 -5.51
CA HIS A 62 -16.01 6.48 -5.95
C HIS A 62 -15.72 5.57 -4.77
N VAL A 63 -14.84 6.00 -3.84
CA VAL A 63 -14.55 5.22 -2.63
C VAL A 63 -15.82 4.95 -1.83
N GLY A 64 -16.62 5.97 -1.52
CA GLY A 64 -17.83 5.82 -0.71
C GLY A 64 -18.99 5.03 -1.36
N SER A 65 -18.87 4.68 -2.64
CA SER A 65 -19.87 3.87 -3.37
C SER A 65 -19.30 2.54 -3.91
N ALA A 66 -18.07 2.18 -3.53
CA ALA A 66 -17.47 0.93 -3.91
C ALA A 66 -17.89 -0.21 -2.98
N ASP A 67 -17.93 -1.42 -3.51
CA ASP A 67 -18.07 -2.64 -2.71
C ASP A 67 -16.80 -2.86 -1.88
N TYR A 68 -15.64 -2.70 -2.53
CA TYR A 68 -14.32 -2.88 -1.91
C TYR A 68 -13.36 -1.76 -2.31
N ALA A 69 -12.48 -1.39 -1.41
CA ALA A 69 -11.38 -0.48 -1.66
C ALA A 69 -10.05 -1.12 -1.24
N PHE A 70 -9.22 -1.45 -2.20
CA PHE A 70 -7.92 -2.08 -1.98
C PHE A 70 -6.80 -1.07 -1.91
N VAL A 71 -6.01 -1.12 -0.85
CA VAL A 71 -4.76 -0.37 -0.75
C VAL A 71 -3.64 -1.22 -1.34
N CYS A 72 -3.25 -0.92 -2.57
CA CYS A 72 -2.35 -1.74 -3.36
C CYS A 72 -0.88 -1.46 -3.01
N GLY A 73 -0.30 -2.31 -2.18
CA GLY A 73 1.12 -2.25 -1.82
C GLY A 73 1.56 -0.95 -1.15
N THR A 74 2.81 -0.57 -1.39
CA THR A 74 3.50 0.63 -0.87
C THR A 74 3.63 0.71 0.65
N ASN A 75 4.52 1.58 1.14
CA ASN A 75 4.71 1.87 2.56
C ASN A 75 3.77 3.00 3.00
N LEU A 76 2.47 2.73 3.05
CA LEU A 76 1.45 3.73 3.37
C LEU A 76 1.20 3.88 4.86
N LEU A 77 1.28 2.81 5.63
CA LEU A 77 1.01 2.87 7.06
C LEU A 77 2.15 3.58 7.79
N SER A 78 1.83 4.44 8.73
CA SER A 78 2.82 5.18 9.52
C SER A 78 2.35 5.42 10.95
N SER A 79 3.29 5.72 11.85
CA SER A 79 2.98 6.04 13.26
C SER A 79 2.26 7.38 13.41
N ASP A 80 2.37 8.29 12.44
CA ASP A 80 1.61 9.53 12.37
C ASP A 80 0.87 9.68 11.05
N MET A 81 -0.33 9.12 10.98
CA MET A 81 -1.20 9.17 9.79
C MET A 81 -1.74 10.57 9.48
N ARG A 82 -1.54 11.57 10.36
CA ARG A 82 -1.88 12.97 10.07
C ARG A 82 -1.07 13.52 8.90
N ARG A 83 0.13 12.98 8.67
CA ARG A 83 1.01 13.36 7.56
C ARG A 83 0.58 12.75 6.23
N GLN A 84 -0.26 11.73 6.25
CA GLN A 84 -0.75 11.07 5.04
C GLN A 84 -1.87 11.88 4.41
N ARG A 85 -1.59 12.51 3.27
CA ARG A 85 -2.49 13.47 2.61
C ARG A 85 -3.84 12.90 2.23
N MET A 86 -3.90 11.64 1.86
CA MET A 86 -5.15 10.99 1.45
C MET A 86 -6.20 10.93 2.57
N TRP A 87 -5.76 10.88 3.84
CA TRP A 87 -6.64 10.79 5.01
C TRP A 87 -6.99 12.16 5.62
N ASN A 88 -6.44 13.25 5.07
CA ASN A 88 -6.66 14.58 5.60
C ASN A 88 -7.77 15.31 4.85
N ILE A 89 -8.62 16.03 5.58
CA ILE A 89 -9.57 16.97 4.99
C ILE A 89 -8.82 18.12 4.31
N ARG A 90 -9.41 18.68 3.26
CA ARG A 90 -8.85 19.84 2.60
C ARG A 90 -8.82 21.03 3.54
N LEU A 91 -7.79 21.85 3.44
CA LEU A 91 -7.67 23.08 4.23
C LEU A 91 -8.91 23.99 4.09
N ARG A 92 -9.49 24.07 2.90
CA ARG A 92 -10.73 24.79 2.64
C ARG A 92 -11.89 24.27 3.49
N ASP A 93 -12.03 22.95 3.61
CA ASP A 93 -13.11 22.35 4.40
C ASP A 93 -12.89 22.61 5.90
N ALA A 94 -11.63 22.59 6.35
CA ALA A 94 -11.26 22.95 7.72
C ALA A 94 -11.52 24.44 8.04
N LEU A 95 -11.23 25.34 7.12
CA LEU A 95 -11.49 26.78 7.26
C LEU A 95 -13.00 27.09 7.26
N MET A 96 -13.76 26.45 6.38
CA MET A 96 -15.22 26.60 6.35
C MET A 96 -15.88 26.15 7.65
N MET A 97 -15.27 25.22 8.38
CA MET A 97 -15.77 24.72 9.67
C MET A 97 -15.25 25.50 10.88
N ARG A 98 -14.54 26.62 10.66
CA ARG A 98 -13.98 27.48 11.73
C ARG A 98 -13.20 26.73 12.83
N CYS A 99 -12.52 25.67 12.46
CA CYS A 99 -11.76 24.85 13.41
C CYS A 99 -10.32 25.35 13.56
N GLY A 100 -10.07 26.22 14.52
CA GLY A 100 -8.72 26.66 14.91
C GLY A 100 -7.93 25.62 15.74
N ASP A 101 -8.63 24.78 16.48
CA ASP A 101 -8.09 23.80 17.40
C ASP A 101 -7.70 22.49 16.70
N LEU A 102 -6.45 22.05 16.89
CA LEU A 102 -5.92 20.83 16.29
C LEU A 102 -6.72 19.58 16.70
N HIS A 103 -7.11 19.48 17.96
CA HIS A 103 -7.88 18.35 18.46
C HIS A 103 -9.28 18.28 17.83
N LYS A 104 -9.95 19.42 17.67
CA LYS A 104 -11.23 19.49 16.97
C LYS A 104 -11.10 19.14 15.50
N ARG A 105 -10.00 19.54 14.86
CA ARG A 105 -9.69 19.14 13.47
C ARG A 105 -9.50 17.64 13.34
N GLU A 106 -8.81 17.00 14.26
CA GLU A 106 -8.61 15.55 14.28
C GLU A 106 -9.93 14.81 14.45
N LEU A 107 -10.77 15.24 15.41
CA LEU A 107 -12.09 14.65 15.64
C LEU A 107 -13.01 14.80 14.43
N LEU A 108 -12.99 15.97 13.79
CA LEU A 108 -13.77 16.23 12.61
C LEU A 108 -13.31 15.40 11.41
N ASN A 109 -11.98 15.32 11.19
CA ASN A 109 -11.40 14.50 10.14
C ASN A 109 -11.76 13.02 10.33
N PHE A 110 -11.68 12.54 11.56
CA PHE A 110 -12.08 11.18 11.92
C PHE A 110 -13.57 10.93 11.62
N ARG A 111 -14.44 11.85 12.00
CA ARG A 111 -15.89 11.76 11.73
C ARG A 111 -16.19 11.72 10.24
N LEU A 112 -15.57 12.62 9.46
CA LEU A 112 -15.72 12.64 8.01
C LEU A 112 -15.20 11.39 7.33
N ILE A 113 -14.05 10.87 7.78
CA ILE A 113 -13.51 9.60 7.28
C ILE A 113 -14.51 8.48 7.57
N ARG A 114 -14.97 8.36 8.81
CA ARG A 114 -15.97 7.37 9.19
C ARG A 114 -17.24 7.46 8.34
N GLU A 115 -17.82 8.63 8.20
CA GLU A 115 -19.04 8.85 7.41
C GLU A 115 -18.87 8.50 5.94
N LYS A 116 -17.71 8.85 5.36
CA LYS A 116 -17.41 8.62 3.94
C LYS A 116 -17.05 7.17 3.62
N PHE A 117 -16.42 6.47 4.55
CA PHE A 117 -15.96 5.09 4.34
C PHE A 117 -16.85 4.05 5.05
N GLN A 118 -17.94 4.45 5.66
CA GLN A 118 -18.81 3.58 6.47
C GLN A 118 -19.38 2.37 5.71
N ARG A 119 -19.52 2.48 4.38
CA ARG A 119 -20.06 1.43 3.52
C ARG A 119 -19.01 0.71 2.69
N THR A 120 -17.77 1.16 2.74
CA THR A 120 -16.68 0.66 1.90
C THR A 120 -15.74 -0.15 2.75
N HIS A 121 -15.51 -1.38 2.36
CA HIS A 121 -14.55 -2.25 3.01
C HIS A 121 -13.16 -1.95 2.49
N ILE A 122 -12.31 -1.37 3.35
CA ILE A 122 -10.91 -1.10 3.02
C ILE A 122 -10.08 -2.32 3.36
N ILE A 123 -9.39 -2.84 2.36
CA ILE A 123 -8.55 -4.03 2.47
C ILE A 123 -7.11 -3.67 2.09
N LEU A 124 -6.17 -4.00 2.94
CA LEU A 124 -4.74 -3.89 2.63
C LEU A 124 -4.34 -5.05 1.73
N LEU A 125 -3.60 -4.74 0.66
CA LEU A 125 -3.12 -5.72 -0.30
C LEU A 125 -1.60 -5.58 -0.49
N GLY A 126 -0.82 -6.26 0.35
CA GLY A 126 0.64 -6.16 0.38
C GLY A 126 1.18 -4.81 0.85
N THR A 127 0.46 -4.12 1.73
CA THR A 127 0.81 -2.80 2.23
C THR A 127 1.82 -2.88 3.37
N GLY A 128 2.78 -1.96 3.41
CA GLY A 128 3.80 -1.89 4.44
C GLY A 128 3.69 -0.69 5.38
N TRP A 129 4.41 -0.75 6.49
CA TRP A 129 4.63 0.37 7.39
C TRP A 129 5.83 1.20 6.91
N TYR A 130 5.68 2.51 6.94
CA TYR A 130 6.74 3.43 6.51
C TYR A 130 7.85 3.48 7.57
N GLN A 131 9.00 2.90 7.27
CA GLN A 131 10.20 2.85 8.12
C GLN A 131 9.96 2.26 9.54
N TYR A 132 11.03 2.07 10.28
CA TYR A 132 10.98 1.76 11.72
C TYR A 132 10.71 3.05 12.50
N GLN A 133 9.53 3.17 13.06
CA GLN A 133 9.03 4.36 13.73
C GLN A 133 8.63 4.04 15.18
N ASP A 134 8.51 5.10 15.98
CA ASP A 134 7.95 5.03 17.33
C ASP A 134 6.51 4.51 17.34
N GLU A 135 5.93 4.36 18.52
CA GLU A 135 4.55 3.89 18.67
C GLU A 135 3.54 4.81 17.97
N PRO A 136 2.47 4.25 17.38
CA PRO A 136 1.45 5.02 16.69
C PRO A 136 0.75 6.03 17.60
N THR A 137 0.52 7.23 17.08
CA THR A 137 -0.26 8.27 17.78
C THR A 137 -1.69 7.79 18.06
N GLY A 138 -2.35 8.38 19.06
CA GLY A 138 -3.76 8.09 19.36
C GLY A 138 -4.69 8.30 18.15
N TYR A 139 -4.40 9.32 17.33
CA TYR A 139 -5.10 9.58 16.07
C TYR A 139 -4.92 8.41 15.08
N THR A 140 -3.68 7.96 14.87
CA THR A 140 -3.39 6.81 14.00
C THR A 140 -4.08 5.54 14.46
N LYS A 141 -3.99 5.23 15.77
CA LYS A 141 -4.68 4.07 16.36
C LYS A 141 -6.18 4.09 16.06
N ARG A 142 -6.82 5.25 16.23
CA ARG A 142 -8.25 5.42 15.99
C ARG A 142 -8.60 5.25 14.50
N ILE A 143 -7.84 5.88 13.59
CA ILE A 143 -8.09 5.76 12.14
C ILE A 143 -7.94 4.31 11.68
N LEU A 144 -6.84 3.66 12.01
CA LEU A 144 -6.59 2.29 11.57
C LEU A 144 -7.67 1.32 12.08
N LYS A 145 -8.07 1.43 13.34
CA LYS A 145 -9.18 0.63 13.89
C LYS A 145 -10.52 0.89 13.21
N THR A 146 -10.75 2.09 12.69
CA THR A 146 -11.99 2.43 11.99
C THR A 146 -12.00 1.93 10.55
N LEU A 147 -10.86 1.98 9.88
CA LEU A 147 -10.75 1.63 8.46
C LEU A 147 -10.49 0.14 8.24
N LEU A 148 -9.75 -0.50 9.15
CA LEU A 148 -9.37 -1.91 9.06
C LEU A 148 -10.24 -2.70 10.05
N ASP A 149 -11.49 -2.93 9.68
CA ASP A 149 -12.40 -3.70 10.51
C ASP A 149 -12.03 -5.20 10.50
N GLY A 150 -12.51 -5.94 11.49
CA GLY A 150 -12.19 -7.35 11.66
C GLY A 150 -12.89 -8.31 10.69
N GLN A 151 -13.65 -7.84 9.70
CA GLN A 151 -14.40 -8.70 8.79
C GLN A 151 -13.54 -9.30 7.67
N TYR A 152 -12.54 -8.55 7.22
CA TYR A 152 -11.72 -8.91 6.07
C TYR A 152 -10.27 -9.16 6.45
N LEU A 153 -9.66 -10.13 5.80
CA LEU A 153 -8.24 -10.41 5.94
C LEU A 153 -7.42 -9.34 5.23
N HIS A 154 -6.47 -8.75 5.94
CA HIS A 154 -5.54 -7.78 5.41
C HIS A 154 -4.22 -8.44 5.06
N ALA A 155 -3.76 -8.27 3.83
CA ALA A 155 -2.43 -8.69 3.39
C ALA A 155 -1.42 -7.57 3.62
N VAL A 156 -0.35 -7.85 4.35
CA VAL A 156 0.76 -6.92 4.57
C VAL A 156 2.07 -7.49 4.02
N ARG A 157 3.01 -6.59 3.70
CA ARG A 157 4.23 -6.95 2.98
C ARG A 157 5.37 -7.51 3.84
N ASP A 158 5.31 -7.35 5.16
CA ASP A 158 6.38 -7.75 6.06
C ASP A 158 5.87 -8.01 7.48
N GLU A 159 6.69 -8.73 8.26
CA GLU A 159 6.33 -9.10 9.61
C GLU A 159 6.33 -7.91 10.58
N TYR A 160 7.15 -6.89 10.32
CA TYR A 160 7.13 -5.66 11.12
C TYR A 160 5.76 -4.98 11.05
N THR A 161 5.22 -4.82 9.85
CA THR A 161 3.87 -4.26 9.65
C THR A 161 2.80 -5.11 10.32
N ARG A 162 2.89 -6.44 10.17
CA ARG A 162 1.96 -7.38 10.81
C ARG A 162 1.95 -7.21 12.33
N GLN A 163 3.11 -7.22 12.97
CA GLN A 163 3.24 -7.07 14.42
C GLN A 163 2.71 -5.70 14.91
N ARG A 164 2.93 -4.64 14.13
CA ARG A 164 2.38 -3.31 14.43
C ARG A 164 0.86 -3.32 14.46
N LEU A 165 0.21 -3.93 13.48
CA LEU A 165 -1.25 -4.03 13.40
C LEU A 165 -1.83 -4.92 14.50
N LEU A 166 -1.18 -6.05 14.80
CA LEU A 166 -1.57 -6.93 15.92
C LEU A 166 -1.54 -6.18 17.27
N LYS A 167 -0.50 -5.40 17.54
CA LYS A 167 -0.41 -4.55 18.75
C LYS A 167 -1.53 -3.52 18.84
N LEU A 168 -2.10 -3.11 17.72
CA LEU A 168 -3.26 -2.23 17.68
C LEU A 168 -4.59 -2.97 17.87
N GLY A 169 -4.56 -4.30 17.98
CA GLY A 169 -5.76 -5.15 18.09
C GLY A 169 -6.44 -5.43 16.74
N ILE A 170 -5.74 -5.19 15.63
CA ILE A 170 -6.18 -5.59 14.28
C ILE A 170 -5.59 -6.97 14.02
N THR A 171 -6.38 -8.02 14.26
CA THR A 171 -5.91 -9.41 14.29
C THR A 171 -6.02 -10.12 12.94
N ASN A 172 -6.88 -9.63 12.07
CA ASN A 172 -7.16 -10.23 10.76
C ASN A 172 -6.08 -9.81 9.73
N VAL A 173 -4.81 -10.14 10.01
CA VAL A 173 -3.65 -9.71 9.23
C VAL A 173 -2.73 -10.87 8.91
N LEU A 174 -2.41 -11.02 7.62
CA LEU A 174 -1.48 -12.02 7.12
C LEU A 174 -0.27 -11.33 6.46
N ASN A 175 0.93 -11.78 6.77
CA ASN A 175 2.13 -11.40 6.02
C ASN A 175 2.20 -12.21 4.72
N THR A 176 2.01 -11.55 3.60
CA THR A 176 2.01 -12.16 2.26
C THR A 176 3.26 -11.81 1.46
N ALA A 177 4.24 -11.17 2.08
CA ALA A 177 5.40 -10.54 1.45
C ALA A 177 5.01 -9.37 0.51
N CYS A 178 6.00 -8.74 -0.10
CA CYS A 178 5.78 -7.67 -1.07
C CYS A 178 5.07 -8.22 -2.32
N PRO A 179 4.09 -7.51 -2.88
CA PRO A 179 3.42 -7.93 -4.11
C PRO A 179 4.37 -8.28 -5.27
N THR A 180 5.52 -7.62 -5.33
CA THR A 180 6.56 -7.92 -6.33
C THR A 180 7.08 -9.37 -6.25
N MET A 181 6.90 -10.03 -5.11
CA MET A 181 7.37 -11.40 -4.87
C MET A 181 6.29 -12.47 -5.20
N TRP A 182 5.02 -12.08 -5.35
CA TRP A 182 3.93 -13.06 -5.53
C TRP A 182 4.05 -13.88 -6.82
N GLY A 183 4.73 -13.34 -7.82
CA GLY A 183 5.03 -14.07 -9.05
C GLY A 183 6.18 -15.09 -8.94
N LEU A 184 6.88 -15.19 -7.81
CA LEU A 184 7.96 -16.15 -7.57
C LEU A 184 7.39 -17.48 -7.03
N THR A 185 6.71 -18.20 -7.90
CA THR A 185 6.22 -19.55 -7.59
C THR A 185 7.39 -20.53 -7.45
N ALA A 186 7.14 -21.69 -6.82
CA ALA A 186 8.16 -22.75 -6.69
C ALA A 186 8.73 -23.16 -8.06
N ASP A 187 7.87 -23.31 -9.07
CA ASP A 187 8.28 -23.68 -10.44
C ASP A 187 9.16 -22.60 -11.08
N LYS A 188 8.82 -21.33 -10.89
CA LYS A 188 9.63 -20.21 -11.39
C LYS A 188 10.98 -20.14 -10.66
N CYS A 189 10.99 -20.36 -9.36
CA CYS A 189 12.24 -20.41 -8.59
C CYS A 189 13.12 -21.58 -9.00
N ALA A 190 12.55 -22.74 -9.31
CA ALA A 190 13.30 -23.92 -9.79
C ALA A 190 13.97 -23.68 -11.17
N GLN A 191 13.46 -22.73 -11.95
CA GLN A 191 14.04 -22.35 -13.25
C GLN A 191 15.20 -21.33 -13.11
N ILE A 192 15.45 -20.78 -11.92
CA ILE A 192 16.56 -19.85 -11.70
C ILE A 192 17.88 -20.61 -11.86
N PRO A 193 18.80 -20.13 -12.74
CA PRO A 193 20.09 -20.76 -12.91
C PRO A 193 20.88 -20.86 -11.59
N THR A 194 21.43 -22.02 -11.30
CA THR A 194 22.25 -22.25 -10.10
C THR A 194 23.73 -21.90 -10.30
N HIS A 195 24.17 -21.77 -11.56
CA HIS A 195 25.52 -21.33 -11.89
C HIS A 195 25.66 -19.81 -11.77
N LYS A 196 26.82 -19.37 -11.34
CA LYS A 196 27.14 -17.97 -11.20
C LYS A 196 27.22 -17.28 -12.57
N ALA A 197 26.51 -16.16 -12.74
CA ALA A 197 26.60 -15.34 -13.94
C ALA A 197 27.98 -14.62 -14.01
N GLU A 198 28.43 -14.32 -15.23
CA GLU A 198 29.63 -13.49 -15.45
C GLU A 198 29.37 -12.01 -15.28
N ARG A 199 28.13 -11.59 -15.42
CA ARG A 199 27.67 -10.20 -15.36
C ARG A 199 26.74 -9.98 -14.18
N VAL A 200 26.84 -8.80 -13.57
CA VAL A 200 25.95 -8.38 -12.48
C VAL A 200 25.45 -6.95 -12.72
N VAL A 201 24.20 -6.73 -12.37
CA VAL A 201 23.61 -5.39 -12.28
C VAL A 201 23.34 -5.10 -10.80
N THR A 202 23.72 -3.92 -10.36
CA THR A 202 23.39 -3.40 -9.02
C THR A 202 22.79 -2.01 -9.11
N THR A 203 22.14 -1.56 -8.05
CA THR A 203 21.63 -0.18 -7.93
C THR A 203 22.19 0.45 -6.68
N LEU A 204 22.54 1.73 -6.78
CA LEU A 204 22.86 2.56 -5.62
C LEU A 204 21.65 3.43 -5.26
N THR A 205 21.50 3.75 -3.99
CA THR A 205 20.38 4.60 -3.54
C THR A 205 20.87 6.01 -3.25
N ASP A 206 20.23 7.00 -3.86
CA ASP A 206 20.56 8.41 -3.72
C ASP A 206 20.00 9.05 -2.45
N TYR A 207 18.87 8.57 -1.95
CA TYR A 207 18.22 9.09 -0.73
C TYR A 207 18.79 8.55 0.59
N ARG A 208 19.67 7.56 0.56
CA ARG A 208 20.46 7.02 1.68
C ARG A 208 21.83 6.56 1.21
N SER A 209 22.50 7.41 0.45
CA SER A 209 23.82 7.11 -0.06
C SER A 209 24.83 6.92 1.08
N SER A 210 25.66 5.91 0.95
CA SER A 210 26.81 5.67 1.81
C SER A 210 28.02 5.41 0.93
N PRO A 211 28.73 6.48 0.50
CA PRO A 211 29.79 6.37 -0.48
C PRO A 211 30.88 5.32 -0.13
N GLU A 212 31.18 5.15 1.16
CA GLU A 212 32.16 4.17 1.61
C GLU A 212 31.63 2.73 1.44
N GLN A 213 30.40 2.46 1.85
CA GLN A 213 29.79 1.12 1.72
C GLN A 213 29.51 0.80 0.25
N ASP A 214 29.08 1.79 -0.53
CA ASP A 214 28.84 1.67 -1.96
C ASP A 214 30.14 1.32 -2.70
N ALA A 215 31.25 2.00 -2.38
CA ALA A 215 32.57 1.72 -2.94
C ALA A 215 33.09 0.32 -2.54
N GLN A 216 32.88 -0.11 -1.29
CA GLN A 216 33.23 -1.46 -0.83
C GLN A 216 32.45 -2.52 -1.59
N MET A 217 31.13 -2.34 -1.74
CA MET A 217 30.27 -3.24 -2.51
C MET A 217 30.72 -3.34 -3.97
N LEU A 218 30.94 -2.21 -4.65
CA LEU A 218 31.39 -2.19 -6.04
C LEU A 218 32.75 -2.89 -6.20
N THR A 219 33.68 -2.64 -5.29
CA THR A 219 35.01 -3.30 -5.30
C THR A 219 34.85 -4.82 -5.14
N MET A 220 33.96 -5.26 -4.28
CA MET A 220 33.68 -6.70 -4.10
C MET A 220 33.04 -7.29 -5.35
N LEU A 221 32.08 -6.62 -5.97
CA LEU A 221 31.43 -7.08 -7.19
C LEU A 221 32.44 -7.19 -8.36
N GLN A 222 33.33 -6.21 -8.53
CA GLN A 222 34.37 -6.20 -9.56
C GLN A 222 35.39 -7.35 -9.40
N LYS A 223 35.62 -7.83 -8.16
CA LYS A 223 36.49 -9.02 -7.92
C LYS A 223 35.83 -10.34 -8.33
N HIS A 224 34.49 -10.35 -8.35
CA HIS A 224 33.72 -11.58 -8.50
C HIS A 224 33.01 -11.72 -9.84
N TYR A 225 32.83 -10.64 -10.59
CA TYR A 225 32.12 -10.61 -11.87
C TYR A 225 33.00 -9.96 -12.94
N ARG A 226 32.86 -10.44 -14.17
CA ARG A 226 33.59 -9.87 -15.31
C ARG A 226 33.11 -8.47 -15.68
N GLU A 227 31.80 -8.26 -15.58
CA GLU A 227 31.15 -7.00 -15.90
C GLU A 227 30.18 -6.60 -14.78
N VAL A 228 30.29 -5.37 -14.33
CA VAL A 228 29.42 -4.77 -13.29
C VAL A 228 28.74 -3.54 -13.88
N TYR A 229 27.41 -3.54 -13.86
CA TYR A 229 26.56 -2.44 -14.28
C TYR A 229 25.91 -1.79 -13.05
N VAL A 230 25.86 -0.44 -13.03
CA VAL A 230 25.28 0.37 -11.94
C VAL A 230 24.17 1.26 -12.47
#